data_b8f6d90004b58c5987ad8113fa5bd772
#
_entry.id   b8f6d90004b58c5987ad8113fa5bd772
#
_cell.length_a   1.000
_cell.length_b   1.000
_cell.length_c   1.000
_cell.angle_alpha   90.00
_cell.angle_beta   90.00
_cell.angle_gamma   90.00
#
_symmetry.space_group_name_H-M   'P 1'
#
loop_
_entity.id
_entity.type
_entity.pdbx_description
1 polymer ?
#
loop_
_entity_poly.entity_id
_entity_poly.type
_entity_poly.pdbx_seq_one_letter_code
_entity_poly.pdbx_strand_id
1 'polypeptide(L)'
;AILHRLVGSDMCIRDREYLCSEAMHHLGIRTTRALSLIGTGEQVMRDVLYDGHPELERGAVVCRVSSSFVRFGHFQMLQARQEIDLLKRFTDFVIKREYPHLATKEKLDGENYLAFFSEVSERTAEMVVNWMRVGFVHGVMNTDNLSIIGETIDYGPYGYLDDFNPDWTPNTTDSAHRRYRYSNQPGIAQWNLMQLANALLPLVGDSKPFEEELSKFAQIYQSKWENMMARKLGLKKFKEGLTQSLLTQLSAIEIDMTIFFQRLSLVSGAGGDPIAPLKDAFYNQVDASGNHGDELREWVKCYLSEIRDQGIESGERIATMRETNPKFIFRNYLAQLAIDDANQGDFNFLDNLLRVLRNPYAEQPENENLAGKRPEWAKERTGCSMLSCSS
;
A
#
# COMPACT_ATOMS: atom_id res chain seq x y z
N ALA A 1 -25.62 -4.29 -5.12
CA ALA A 1 -24.47 -5.16 -5.38
C ALA A 1 -24.43 -5.44 -6.88
N ILE A 2 -23.44 -4.89 -7.58
CA ILE A 2 -23.24 -5.16 -9.00
C ILE A 2 -22.29 -6.36 -9.05
N LEU A 3 -22.84 -7.53 -9.45
CA LEU A 3 -22.03 -8.70 -9.77
C LEU A 3 -21.28 -8.40 -11.07
N HIS A 4 -20.02 -8.00 -10.98
CA HIS A 4 -19.15 -8.02 -12.13
C HIS A 4 -18.78 -9.47 -12.42
N ARG A 5 -19.13 -9.91 -13.62
CA ARG A 5 -18.75 -11.21 -14.18
C ARG A 5 -17.24 -11.20 -14.35
N LEU A 6 -16.52 -11.80 -13.41
CA LEU A 6 -15.09 -11.97 -13.51
C LEU A 6 -14.81 -13.13 -14.45
N VAL A 7 -14.02 -12.87 -15.46
CA VAL A 7 -13.39 -13.92 -16.28
C VAL A 7 -12.52 -14.74 -15.32
N GLY A 8 -12.58 -16.07 -15.38
CA GLY A 8 -11.81 -16.95 -14.50
C GLY A 8 -10.33 -16.60 -14.53
N SER A 9 -9.74 -16.42 -13.38
CA SER A 9 -8.30 -16.34 -13.18
C SER A 9 -7.92 -17.38 -12.14
N ASP A 10 -6.63 -17.67 -12.04
CA ASP A 10 -6.12 -18.73 -11.17
C ASP A 10 -6.40 -18.48 -9.68
N MET A 11 -6.30 -19.53 -8.89
CA MET A 11 -6.53 -19.51 -7.46
C MET A 11 -5.48 -18.64 -6.74
N CYS A 12 -4.22 -18.70 -7.17
CA CYS A 12 -3.12 -17.94 -6.57
C CYS A 12 -3.38 -16.44 -6.48
N ILE A 13 -3.90 -15.84 -7.57
CA ILE A 13 -4.17 -14.39 -7.61
C ILE A 13 -5.39 -14.06 -6.75
N ARG A 14 -6.43 -14.88 -6.82
CA ARG A 14 -7.67 -14.62 -6.10
C ARG A 14 -7.50 -14.79 -4.59
N ASP A 15 -6.68 -15.75 -4.17
CA ASP A 15 -6.28 -15.90 -2.78
C ASP A 15 -5.50 -14.67 -2.30
N ARG A 16 -4.55 -14.18 -3.12
CA ARG A 16 -3.79 -12.96 -2.83
C ARG A 16 -4.71 -11.74 -2.74
N GLU A 17 -5.65 -11.55 -3.68
CA GLU A 17 -6.60 -10.44 -3.64
C GLU A 17 -7.53 -10.54 -2.44
N TYR A 18 -8.07 -11.73 -2.14
CA TYR A 18 -8.93 -11.96 -0.99
C TYR A 18 -8.25 -11.62 0.33
N LEU A 19 -7.08 -12.20 0.57
CA LEU A 19 -6.34 -11.99 1.82
C LEU A 19 -5.82 -10.56 1.95
N CYS A 20 -5.28 -9.98 0.87
CA CYS A 20 -4.71 -8.64 0.92
C CYS A 20 -5.75 -7.56 1.16
N SER A 21 -6.91 -7.64 0.48
CA SER A 21 -7.98 -6.67 0.69
C SER A 21 -8.48 -6.66 2.14
N GLU A 22 -8.64 -7.82 2.75
CA GLU A 22 -9.00 -7.94 4.17
C GLU A 22 -7.86 -7.47 5.09
N ALA A 23 -6.61 -7.84 4.81
CA ALA A 23 -5.45 -7.35 5.57
C ALA A 23 -5.35 -5.81 5.52
N MET A 24 -5.48 -5.20 4.35
CA MET A 24 -5.46 -3.75 4.17
C MET A 24 -6.59 -3.06 4.95
N HIS A 25 -7.79 -3.64 4.93
CA HIS A 25 -8.91 -3.12 5.72
C HIS A 25 -8.58 -3.06 7.22
N HIS A 26 -8.03 -4.15 7.76
CA HIS A 26 -7.68 -4.23 9.18
C HIS A 26 -6.42 -3.42 9.55
N LEU A 27 -5.57 -3.09 8.58
CA LEU A 27 -4.51 -2.09 8.72
C LEU A 27 -5.05 -0.64 8.75
N GLY A 28 -6.37 -0.44 8.59
CA GLY A 28 -7.01 0.86 8.55
C GLY A 28 -6.85 1.58 7.20
N ILE A 29 -6.55 0.85 6.13
CA ILE A 29 -6.37 1.38 4.78
C ILE A 29 -7.66 1.21 4.00
N ARG A 30 -8.13 2.27 3.35
CA ARG A 30 -9.33 2.20 2.52
C ARG A 30 -9.10 1.26 1.34
N THR A 31 -9.98 0.28 1.20
CA THR A 31 -9.84 -0.80 0.21
C THR A 31 -11.20 -1.43 -0.10
N THR A 32 -11.30 -2.06 -1.27
CA THR A 32 -12.39 -3.01 -1.52
C THR A 32 -12.35 -4.12 -0.47
N ARG A 33 -13.51 -4.66 -0.11
CA ARG A 33 -13.63 -5.83 0.78
C ARG A 33 -13.80 -7.09 -0.06
N ALA A 34 -13.44 -8.22 0.51
CA ALA A 34 -13.67 -9.52 -0.10
C ALA A 34 -14.72 -10.31 0.70
N LEU A 35 -15.82 -10.66 0.02
CA LEU A 35 -16.94 -11.38 0.65
C LEU A 35 -16.75 -12.89 0.61
N SER A 36 -16.28 -13.43 -0.52
CA SER A 36 -16.06 -14.86 -0.70
C SER A 36 -14.99 -15.15 -1.75
N LEU A 37 -14.35 -16.29 -1.59
CA LEU A 37 -13.43 -16.88 -2.55
C LEU A 37 -13.94 -18.30 -2.85
N ILE A 38 -14.13 -18.63 -4.12
CA ILE A 38 -14.74 -19.89 -4.55
C ILE A 38 -13.90 -20.49 -5.66
N GLY A 39 -13.34 -21.70 -5.45
CA GLY A 39 -12.71 -22.48 -6.51
C GLY A 39 -13.75 -22.95 -7.54
N THR A 40 -13.47 -22.76 -8.83
CA THR A 40 -14.42 -23.11 -9.91
C THR A 40 -14.35 -24.58 -10.30
N GLY A 41 -13.29 -25.28 -9.93
CA GLY A 41 -13.00 -26.64 -10.39
C GLY A 41 -12.44 -26.71 -11.82
N GLU A 42 -12.39 -25.60 -12.53
CA GLU A 42 -11.78 -25.50 -13.87
C GLU A 42 -10.28 -25.25 -13.77
N GLN A 43 -9.55 -25.59 -14.84
CA GLN A 43 -8.14 -25.24 -14.97
C GLN A 43 -7.99 -24.08 -15.94
N VAL A 44 -7.09 -23.14 -15.61
CA VAL A 44 -6.75 -21.98 -16.42
C VAL A 44 -5.28 -22.07 -16.82
N MET A 45 -5.00 -21.94 -18.12
CA MET A 45 -3.62 -21.93 -18.62
C MET A 45 -3.01 -20.54 -18.41
N ARG A 46 -1.85 -20.49 -17.78
CA ARG A 46 -1.15 -19.23 -17.48
C ARG A 46 0.34 -19.34 -17.67
N ASP A 47 0.91 -18.28 -18.20
CA ASP A 47 2.34 -18.00 -18.22
C ASP A 47 2.62 -16.85 -17.24
N VAL A 48 2.88 -17.21 -15.98
CA VAL A 48 3.00 -16.25 -14.87
C VAL A 48 4.18 -15.29 -15.06
N LEU A 49 5.25 -15.72 -15.73
CA LEU A 49 6.46 -14.92 -15.94
C LEU A 49 6.58 -14.36 -17.36
N TYR A 50 5.66 -14.68 -18.26
CA TYR A 50 5.77 -14.37 -19.71
C TYR A 50 7.06 -14.91 -20.35
N ASP A 51 7.52 -16.06 -19.89
CA ASP A 51 8.76 -16.70 -20.36
C ASP A 51 8.52 -17.83 -21.37
N GLY A 52 7.27 -18.05 -21.75
CA GLY A 52 6.86 -19.09 -22.71
C GLY A 52 6.64 -20.47 -22.07
N HIS A 53 6.54 -20.55 -20.74
CA HIS A 53 6.27 -21.78 -19.98
C HIS A 53 4.89 -21.72 -19.30
N PRO A 54 3.78 -21.86 -20.06
CA PRO A 54 2.45 -21.83 -19.48
C PRO A 54 2.18 -23.08 -18.63
N GLU A 55 1.62 -22.87 -17.44
CA GLU A 55 1.18 -23.92 -16.52
C GLU A 55 -0.34 -23.91 -16.37
N LEU A 56 -0.90 -25.07 -16.00
CA LEU A 56 -2.33 -25.21 -15.69
C LEU A 56 -2.53 -24.98 -14.20
N GLU A 57 -3.28 -23.92 -13.86
CA GLU A 57 -3.62 -23.56 -12.50
C GLU A 57 -5.12 -23.72 -12.23
N ARG A 58 -5.49 -23.93 -10.97
CA ARG A 58 -6.90 -24.03 -10.58
C ARG A 58 -7.57 -22.66 -10.66
N GLY A 59 -8.73 -22.61 -11.31
CA GLY A 59 -9.54 -21.40 -11.40
C GLY A 59 -10.27 -21.08 -10.11
N ALA A 60 -10.36 -19.78 -9.77
CA ALA A 60 -11.16 -19.29 -8.66
C ALA A 60 -11.88 -17.98 -8.99
N VAL A 61 -12.89 -17.66 -8.20
CA VAL A 61 -13.65 -16.39 -8.27
C VAL A 61 -13.68 -15.74 -6.90
N VAL A 62 -13.23 -14.49 -6.83
CA VAL A 62 -13.39 -13.65 -5.64
C VAL A 62 -14.56 -12.70 -5.80
N CYS A 63 -15.43 -12.63 -4.80
CA CYS A 63 -16.49 -11.63 -4.72
C CYS A 63 -16.00 -10.42 -3.97
N ARG A 64 -15.80 -9.29 -4.68
CA ARG A 64 -15.41 -8.02 -4.10
C ARG A 64 -16.62 -7.15 -3.78
N VAL A 65 -16.52 -6.36 -2.71
CA VAL A 65 -17.56 -5.43 -2.24
C VAL A 65 -16.96 -4.04 -2.07
N SER A 66 -17.55 -3.06 -2.73
CA SER A 66 -17.24 -1.63 -2.59
C SER A 66 -18.49 -0.80 -2.86
N SER A 67 -18.55 0.43 -2.38
CA SER A 67 -19.61 1.38 -2.75
C SER A 67 -19.49 1.77 -4.23
N SER A 68 -18.26 1.80 -4.78
CA SER A 68 -18.00 2.15 -6.18
C SER A 68 -16.81 1.39 -6.75
N PHE A 69 -16.93 0.93 -7.98
CA PHE A 69 -15.85 0.40 -8.81
C PHE A 69 -15.46 1.37 -9.94
N VAL A 70 -15.85 2.63 -9.82
CA VAL A 70 -15.45 3.67 -10.79
C VAL A 70 -13.97 4.01 -10.61
N ARG A 71 -13.24 4.05 -11.72
CA ARG A 71 -11.81 4.32 -11.80
C ARG A 71 -11.52 5.55 -12.64
N PHE A 72 -10.36 6.12 -12.50
CA PHE A 72 -9.91 7.27 -13.32
C PHE A 72 -9.99 6.95 -14.83
N GLY A 73 -9.65 5.72 -15.22
CA GLY A 73 -9.68 5.27 -16.60
C GLY A 73 -11.06 5.37 -17.28
N HIS A 74 -12.16 5.26 -16.53
CA HIS A 74 -13.50 5.45 -17.11
C HIS A 74 -13.70 6.88 -17.67
N PHE A 75 -13.22 7.90 -16.96
CA PHE A 75 -13.27 9.29 -17.41
C PHE A 75 -12.33 9.51 -18.60
N GLN A 76 -11.12 8.98 -18.51
CA GLN A 76 -10.12 9.06 -19.57
C GLN A 76 -10.61 8.41 -20.88
N MET A 77 -11.24 7.25 -20.79
CA MET A 77 -11.80 6.53 -21.92
C MET A 77 -12.89 7.36 -22.64
N LEU A 78 -13.82 7.95 -21.89
CA LEU A 78 -14.90 8.77 -22.46
C LEU A 78 -14.34 10.03 -23.12
N GLN A 79 -13.38 10.69 -22.49
CA GLN A 79 -12.70 11.85 -23.07
C GLN A 79 -11.92 11.48 -24.35
N ALA A 80 -11.17 10.38 -24.34
CA ALA A 80 -10.39 9.92 -25.50
C ALA A 80 -11.29 9.56 -26.70
N ARG A 81 -12.52 9.08 -26.44
CA ARG A 81 -13.54 8.83 -27.48
C ARG A 81 -14.30 10.08 -27.90
N GLN A 82 -14.00 11.25 -27.31
CA GLN A 82 -14.71 12.51 -27.54
C GLN A 82 -16.22 12.45 -27.21
N GLU A 83 -16.62 11.54 -26.31
CA GLU A 83 -18.00 11.36 -25.86
C GLU A 83 -18.33 12.36 -24.73
N ILE A 84 -18.18 13.65 -24.97
CA ILE A 84 -18.21 14.70 -23.93
C ILE A 84 -19.57 14.78 -23.21
N ASP A 85 -20.68 14.63 -23.92
CA ASP A 85 -22.01 14.62 -23.29
C ASP A 85 -22.18 13.42 -22.34
N LEU A 86 -21.65 12.26 -22.73
CA LEU A 86 -21.65 11.07 -21.88
C LEU A 86 -20.71 11.24 -20.70
N LEU A 87 -19.51 11.79 -20.89
CA LEU A 87 -18.57 12.13 -19.83
C LEU A 87 -19.22 13.05 -18.79
N LYS A 88 -19.93 14.09 -19.24
CA LYS A 88 -20.67 14.99 -18.34
C LYS A 88 -21.71 14.25 -17.51
N ARG A 89 -22.58 13.49 -18.17
CA ARG A 89 -23.63 12.70 -17.50
C ARG A 89 -23.03 11.69 -16.52
N PHE A 90 -21.93 11.05 -16.88
CA PHE A 90 -21.23 10.10 -16.03
C PHE A 90 -20.62 10.81 -14.81
N THR A 91 -19.96 11.95 -15.00
CA THR A 91 -19.39 12.76 -13.91
C THR A 91 -20.48 13.23 -12.95
N ASP A 92 -21.60 13.76 -13.48
CA ASP A 92 -22.76 14.18 -12.68
C ASP A 92 -23.31 13.01 -11.84
N PHE A 93 -23.42 11.83 -12.45
CA PHE A 93 -23.85 10.61 -11.76
C PHE A 93 -22.90 10.22 -10.62
N VAL A 94 -21.59 10.21 -10.88
CA VAL A 94 -20.58 9.86 -9.87
C VAL A 94 -20.59 10.86 -8.72
N ILE A 95 -20.66 12.15 -8.99
CA ILE A 95 -20.72 13.19 -7.94
C ILE A 95 -21.98 12.99 -7.10
N LYS A 96 -23.15 12.85 -7.71
CA LYS A 96 -24.41 12.70 -6.98
C LYS A 96 -24.46 11.44 -6.12
N ARG A 97 -23.78 10.37 -6.54
CA ARG A 97 -23.78 9.09 -5.85
C ARG A 97 -22.71 8.99 -4.77
N GLU A 98 -21.46 9.34 -5.12
CA GLU A 98 -20.29 9.09 -4.26
C GLU A 98 -19.86 10.34 -3.45
N TYR A 99 -20.26 11.53 -3.92
CA TYR A 99 -19.93 12.84 -3.34
C TYR A 99 -21.19 13.73 -3.23
N PRO A 100 -22.30 13.22 -2.62
CA PRO A 100 -23.59 13.93 -2.63
C PRO A 100 -23.53 15.32 -1.99
N HIS A 101 -22.62 15.56 -1.06
CA HIS A 101 -22.39 16.85 -0.42
C HIS A 101 -21.85 17.91 -1.42
N LEU A 102 -21.23 17.50 -2.53
CA LEU A 102 -20.79 18.39 -3.60
C LEU A 102 -21.89 18.69 -4.62
N ALA A 103 -22.99 17.93 -4.60
CA ALA A 103 -24.12 18.12 -5.53
C ALA A 103 -25.09 19.21 -5.00
N THR A 104 -24.57 20.41 -4.77
CA THR A 104 -25.32 21.52 -4.15
C THR A 104 -26.27 22.25 -5.13
N LYS A 105 -26.14 22.02 -6.43
CA LYS A 105 -26.92 22.63 -7.50
C LYS A 105 -27.74 21.56 -8.22
N GLU A 106 -28.93 21.89 -8.71
CA GLU A 106 -29.74 20.98 -9.53
C GLU A 106 -28.98 20.54 -10.79
N LYS A 107 -28.30 21.50 -11.44
CA LYS A 107 -27.40 21.27 -12.59
C LYS A 107 -25.98 21.57 -12.17
N LEU A 108 -25.11 20.53 -12.19
CA LEU A 108 -23.70 20.67 -11.84
C LEU A 108 -22.94 21.44 -12.93
N ASP A 109 -21.94 22.18 -12.51
CA ASP A 109 -21.10 23.03 -13.34
C ASP A 109 -19.60 22.87 -13.02
N GLY A 110 -18.74 23.73 -13.61
CA GLY A 110 -17.30 23.68 -13.45
C GLY A 110 -16.82 23.74 -12.02
N GLU A 111 -17.49 24.50 -11.12
CA GLU A 111 -17.14 24.58 -9.72
C GLU A 111 -17.33 23.23 -9.00
N ASN A 112 -18.43 22.52 -9.30
CA ASN A 112 -18.69 21.20 -8.71
C ASN A 112 -17.66 20.17 -9.22
N TYR A 113 -17.25 20.22 -10.50
CA TYR A 113 -16.23 19.31 -11.05
C TYR A 113 -14.84 19.56 -10.46
N LEU A 114 -14.49 20.82 -10.19
CA LEU A 114 -13.24 21.16 -9.53
C LEU A 114 -13.25 20.73 -8.06
N ALA A 115 -14.34 20.96 -7.32
CA ALA A 115 -14.50 20.49 -5.96
C ALA A 115 -14.41 18.96 -5.88
N PHE A 116 -15.02 18.26 -6.82
CA PHE A 116 -14.91 16.80 -6.95
C PHE A 116 -13.46 16.37 -7.19
N PHE A 117 -12.75 17.00 -8.12
CA PHE A 117 -11.34 16.70 -8.40
C PHE A 117 -10.46 16.95 -7.16
N SER A 118 -10.69 18.05 -6.45
CA SER A 118 -9.97 18.38 -5.21
C SER A 118 -10.13 17.29 -4.15
N GLU A 119 -11.36 16.83 -3.89
CA GLU A 119 -11.61 15.79 -2.90
C GLU A 119 -11.06 14.41 -3.33
N VAL A 120 -11.15 14.07 -4.63
CA VAL A 120 -10.48 12.87 -5.17
C VAL A 120 -8.98 12.93 -4.95
N SER A 121 -8.37 14.10 -5.15
CA SER A 121 -6.93 14.31 -4.94
C SER A 121 -6.54 14.12 -3.48
N GLU A 122 -7.31 14.66 -2.54
CA GLU A 122 -7.06 14.49 -1.10
C GLU A 122 -7.17 13.03 -0.66
N ARG A 123 -8.23 12.32 -1.10
CA ARG A 123 -8.44 10.89 -0.80
C ARG A 123 -7.32 10.02 -1.38
N THR A 124 -6.83 10.37 -2.58
CA THR A 124 -5.69 9.69 -3.23
C THR A 124 -4.40 9.90 -2.44
N ALA A 125 -4.13 11.12 -1.96
CA ALA A 125 -2.96 11.41 -1.12
C ALA A 125 -2.99 10.58 0.16
N GLU A 126 -4.14 10.52 0.84
CA GLU A 126 -4.31 9.74 2.06
C GLU A 126 -4.10 8.24 1.84
N MET A 127 -4.65 7.70 0.76
CA MET A 127 -4.48 6.29 0.38
C MET A 127 -2.99 5.96 0.19
N VAL A 128 -2.27 6.77 -0.57
CA VAL A 128 -0.84 6.54 -0.86
C VAL A 128 0.02 6.70 0.40
N VAL A 129 -0.24 7.69 1.26
CA VAL A 129 0.46 7.83 2.54
C VAL A 129 0.29 6.57 3.41
N ASN A 130 -0.90 5.97 3.42
CA ASN A 130 -1.14 4.74 4.16
C ASN A 130 -0.43 3.52 3.54
N TRP A 131 -0.28 3.45 2.21
CA TRP A 131 0.58 2.44 1.58
C TRP A 131 2.04 2.58 2.02
N MET A 132 2.56 3.82 1.98
CA MET A 132 3.92 4.11 2.44
C MET A 132 4.12 3.75 3.92
N ARG A 133 3.11 3.92 4.76
CA ARG A 133 3.15 3.59 6.18
C ARG A 133 3.45 2.13 6.46
N VAL A 134 2.86 1.23 5.69
CA VAL A 134 2.96 -0.23 5.90
C VAL A 134 3.93 -0.93 4.94
N GLY A 135 4.59 -0.18 4.04
CA GLY A 135 5.50 -0.76 3.05
C GLY A 135 4.79 -1.45 1.88
N PHE A 136 3.52 -1.14 1.63
CA PHE A 136 2.77 -1.71 0.52
C PHE A 136 3.18 -1.07 -0.81
N VAL A 137 3.40 -1.92 -1.82
CA VAL A 137 3.69 -1.52 -3.21
C VAL A 137 2.62 -2.10 -4.12
N HIS A 138 1.84 -1.23 -4.76
CA HIS A 138 0.73 -1.64 -5.61
C HIS A 138 1.21 -2.38 -6.88
N GLY A 139 2.34 -1.97 -7.43
CA GLY A 139 3.01 -2.61 -8.57
C GLY A 139 2.42 -2.29 -9.95
N VAL A 140 1.17 -1.81 -10.06
CA VAL A 140 0.53 -1.39 -11.33
C VAL A 140 -0.41 -0.22 -11.09
N MET A 141 0.13 0.98 -11.02
CA MET A 141 -0.64 2.21 -10.77
C MET A 141 -0.97 2.93 -12.09
N ASN A 142 -1.74 2.31 -12.96
CA ASN A 142 -2.33 2.99 -14.11
C ASN A 142 -3.72 3.55 -13.75
N THR A 143 -4.34 4.32 -14.66
CA THR A 143 -5.65 4.95 -14.42
C THR A 143 -6.78 3.95 -14.21
N ASP A 144 -6.64 2.71 -14.71
CA ASP A 144 -7.62 1.65 -14.52
C ASP A 144 -7.55 1.00 -13.14
N ASN A 145 -6.47 1.25 -12.38
CA ASN A 145 -6.25 0.70 -11.05
C ASN A 145 -6.31 1.79 -9.95
N LEU A 146 -6.80 2.99 -10.26
CA LEU A 146 -7.02 4.07 -9.29
C LEU A 146 -8.52 4.32 -9.10
N SER A 147 -8.99 4.07 -7.88
CA SER A 147 -10.38 4.27 -7.49
C SER A 147 -10.74 5.74 -7.37
N ILE A 148 -11.90 6.12 -7.92
CA ILE A 148 -12.41 7.49 -7.81
C ILE A 148 -12.78 7.88 -6.36
N ILE A 149 -12.98 6.92 -5.49
CA ILE A 149 -13.33 7.16 -4.07
C ILE A 149 -12.13 6.99 -3.12
N GLY A 150 -10.91 6.79 -3.66
CA GLY A 150 -9.69 6.64 -2.88
C GLY A 150 -9.60 5.32 -2.11
N GLU A 151 -10.12 4.24 -2.66
CA GLU A 151 -9.94 2.88 -2.16
C GLU A 151 -8.82 2.17 -2.93
N THR A 152 -8.03 1.34 -2.26
CA THR A 152 -7.11 0.41 -2.91
C THR A 152 -7.92 -0.66 -3.63
N ILE A 153 -7.66 -0.84 -4.92
CA ILE A 153 -8.35 -1.80 -5.80
C ILE A 153 -7.37 -2.54 -6.68
N ASP A 154 -7.83 -3.65 -7.25
CA ASP A 154 -7.12 -4.39 -8.30
C ASP A 154 -5.71 -4.84 -7.87
N TYR A 155 -5.70 -5.72 -6.87
CA TYR A 155 -4.50 -6.33 -6.32
C TYR A 155 -3.89 -7.34 -7.30
N GLY A 156 -3.13 -6.81 -8.29
CA GLY A 156 -2.35 -7.61 -9.24
C GLY A 156 -0.97 -7.98 -8.66
N PRO A 157 0.14 -7.59 -9.31
CA PRO A 157 1.49 -7.87 -8.83
C PRO A 157 1.91 -6.91 -7.71
N TYR A 158 1.12 -6.84 -6.65
CA TYR A 158 1.44 -6.06 -5.45
C TYR A 158 2.36 -6.83 -4.51
N GLY A 159 2.96 -6.13 -3.56
CA GLY A 159 3.68 -6.75 -2.46
C GLY A 159 3.95 -5.79 -1.32
N TYR A 160 4.55 -6.33 -0.26
CA TYR A 160 5.03 -5.53 0.87
C TYR A 160 6.55 -5.56 0.89
N LEU A 161 7.16 -4.44 1.29
CA LEU A 161 8.59 -4.41 1.57
C LEU A 161 8.91 -5.40 2.70
N ASP A 162 9.87 -6.26 2.45
CA ASP A 162 10.55 -7.01 3.51
C ASP A 162 11.67 -6.13 4.07
N ASP A 163 12.79 -5.98 3.36
CA ASP A 163 13.81 -4.96 3.65
C ASP A 163 13.38 -3.57 3.16
N PHE A 164 13.86 -2.52 3.83
CA PHE A 164 13.59 -1.14 3.41
C PHE A 164 14.36 -0.79 2.14
N ASN A 165 13.75 -1.09 1.01
CA ASN A 165 14.29 -0.79 -0.31
C ASN A 165 13.37 0.15 -1.10
N PRO A 166 13.68 1.46 -1.15
CA PRO A 166 12.87 2.44 -1.88
C PRO A 166 12.68 2.14 -3.38
N ASP A 167 13.62 1.41 -3.97
CA ASP A 167 13.62 1.09 -5.41
C ASP A 167 12.99 -0.27 -5.73
N TRP A 168 12.47 -0.98 -4.72
CA TRP A 168 11.83 -2.26 -4.95
C TRP A 168 10.46 -2.13 -5.65
N THR A 169 10.24 -3.00 -6.63
CA THR A 169 8.94 -3.23 -7.27
C THR A 169 8.68 -4.74 -7.34
N PRO A 170 7.49 -5.21 -6.96
CA PRO A 170 7.13 -6.62 -7.08
C PRO A 170 6.89 -7.05 -8.53
N ASN A 171 6.60 -6.10 -9.43
CA ASN A 171 6.17 -6.36 -10.79
C ASN A 171 7.36 -6.61 -11.73
N THR A 172 7.51 -7.83 -12.23
CA THR A 172 8.60 -8.22 -13.14
C THR A 172 8.53 -7.50 -14.48
N THR A 173 7.34 -7.15 -14.97
CA THR A 173 7.18 -6.39 -16.22
C THR A 173 7.61 -4.93 -16.08
N ASP A 174 7.73 -4.43 -14.86
CA ASP A 174 8.24 -3.09 -14.53
C ASP A 174 9.71 -3.09 -14.09
N SER A 175 10.38 -4.24 -14.08
CA SER A 175 11.73 -4.40 -13.52
C SER A 175 12.79 -3.51 -14.18
N ALA A 176 12.67 -3.24 -15.49
CA ALA A 176 13.61 -2.42 -16.26
C ALA A 176 13.51 -0.92 -15.92
N HIS A 177 12.30 -0.41 -15.72
CA HIS A 177 12.07 1.02 -15.50
C HIS A 177 11.70 1.34 -14.06
N ARG A 178 11.24 0.37 -13.29
CA ARG A 178 10.80 0.52 -11.89
C ARG A 178 9.85 1.70 -11.69
N ARG A 179 8.96 1.89 -12.66
CA ARG A 179 7.98 2.99 -12.66
C ARG A 179 7.12 2.96 -11.40
N TYR A 180 6.73 1.76 -10.97
CA TYR A 180 5.83 1.51 -9.85
C TYR A 180 6.56 1.08 -8.57
N ARG A 181 7.87 1.40 -8.44
CA ARG A 181 8.62 1.13 -7.20
C ARG A 181 8.04 1.88 -6.00
N TYR A 182 8.35 1.41 -4.81
CA TYR A 182 7.84 1.97 -3.55
C TYR A 182 7.98 3.50 -3.47
N SER A 183 9.19 4.04 -3.66
CA SER A 183 9.44 5.48 -3.52
C SER A 183 8.74 6.34 -4.57
N ASN A 184 8.35 5.76 -5.71
CA ASN A 184 7.74 6.52 -6.81
C ASN A 184 6.20 6.57 -6.75
N GLN A 185 5.57 5.83 -5.84
CA GLN A 185 4.10 5.75 -5.75
C GLN A 185 3.42 7.14 -5.63
N PRO A 186 3.94 8.10 -4.82
CA PRO A 186 3.34 9.43 -4.77
C PRO A 186 3.38 10.18 -6.10
N GLY A 187 4.51 10.11 -6.80
CA GLY A 187 4.68 10.75 -8.12
C GLY A 187 3.75 10.13 -9.18
N ILE A 188 3.57 8.81 -9.15
CA ILE A 188 2.64 8.12 -10.05
C ILE A 188 1.19 8.42 -9.71
N ALA A 189 0.84 8.57 -8.43
CA ALA A 189 -0.49 9.03 -8.04
C ALA A 189 -0.79 10.43 -8.59
N GLN A 190 0.16 11.36 -8.47
CA GLN A 190 0.04 12.71 -9.05
C GLN A 190 -0.10 12.67 -10.58
N TRP A 191 0.67 11.80 -11.25
CA TRP A 191 0.54 11.59 -12.69
C TRP A 191 -0.88 11.09 -13.07
N ASN A 192 -1.44 10.16 -12.31
CA ASN A 192 -2.81 9.67 -12.54
C ASN A 192 -3.86 10.75 -12.30
N LEU A 193 -3.67 11.59 -11.29
CA LEU A 193 -4.54 12.76 -11.08
C LEU A 193 -4.45 13.74 -12.25
N MET A 194 -3.28 13.95 -12.83
CA MET A 194 -3.14 14.75 -14.06
C MET A 194 -3.92 14.13 -15.23
N GLN A 195 -3.96 12.79 -15.37
CA GLN A 195 -4.78 12.14 -16.38
C GLN A 195 -6.29 12.34 -16.12
N LEU A 196 -6.73 12.30 -14.87
CA LEU A 196 -8.10 12.60 -14.49
C LEU A 196 -8.44 14.07 -14.74
N ALA A 197 -7.55 15.02 -14.42
CA ALA A 197 -7.71 16.43 -14.73
C ALA A 197 -7.90 16.67 -16.24
N ASN A 198 -7.03 16.06 -17.06
CA ASN A 198 -7.14 16.12 -18.52
C ASN A 198 -8.48 15.56 -19.03
N ALA A 199 -8.98 14.50 -18.39
CA ALA A 199 -10.27 13.92 -18.75
C ALA A 199 -11.46 14.84 -18.40
N LEU A 200 -11.36 15.58 -17.30
CA LEU A 200 -12.40 16.52 -16.84
C LEU A 200 -12.31 17.89 -17.47
N LEU A 201 -11.19 18.24 -18.10
CA LEU A 201 -10.93 19.55 -18.69
C LEU A 201 -12.04 20.03 -19.65
N PRO A 202 -12.61 19.20 -20.54
CA PRO A 202 -13.72 19.63 -21.42
C PRO A 202 -14.97 20.08 -20.67
N LEU A 203 -15.16 19.66 -19.41
CA LEU A 203 -16.32 20.02 -18.60
C LEU A 203 -16.13 21.36 -17.85
N VAL A 204 -14.89 21.76 -17.63
CA VAL A 204 -14.50 23.00 -16.90
C VAL A 204 -14.11 24.11 -17.87
N GLY A 205 -13.37 23.76 -18.93
CA GLY A 205 -12.95 24.67 -20.01
C GLY A 205 -11.67 25.47 -19.71
N ASP A 206 -11.07 25.34 -18.51
CA ASP A 206 -9.84 26.02 -18.11
C ASP A 206 -8.92 25.04 -17.36
N SER A 207 -7.64 24.95 -17.74
CA SER A 207 -6.65 24.08 -17.13
C SER A 207 -6.09 24.62 -15.82
N LYS A 208 -6.03 25.94 -15.67
CA LYS A 208 -5.36 26.61 -14.55
C LYS A 208 -5.85 26.17 -13.17
N PRO A 209 -7.17 26.03 -12.91
CA PRO A 209 -7.63 25.51 -11.62
C PRO A 209 -7.16 24.09 -11.32
N PHE A 210 -7.07 23.23 -12.35
CA PHE A 210 -6.53 21.87 -12.16
C PHE A 210 -5.04 21.87 -11.84
N GLU A 211 -4.26 22.74 -12.47
CA GLU A 211 -2.82 22.90 -12.17
C GLU A 211 -2.59 23.35 -10.74
N GLU A 212 -3.44 24.26 -10.22
CA GLU A 212 -3.43 24.71 -8.84
C GLU A 212 -3.75 23.55 -7.88
N GLU A 213 -4.78 22.74 -8.17
CA GLU A 213 -5.14 21.57 -7.35
C GLU A 213 -4.05 20.48 -7.39
N LEU A 214 -3.41 20.23 -8.51
CA LEU A 214 -2.28 19.29 -8.61
C LEU A 214 -1.06 19.78 -7.80
N SER A 215 -0.86 21.09 -7.71
CA SER A 215 0.18 21.68 -6.85
C SER A 215 -0.16 21.51 -5.36
N LYS A 216 -1.45 21.64 -5.00
CA LYS A 216 -1.94 21.38 -3.64
C LYS A 216 -1.81 19.91 -3.24
N PHE A 217 -2.01 18.97 -4.19
CA PHE A 217 -1.81 17.54 -3.91
C PHE A 217 -0.44 17.24 -3.33
N ALA A 218 0.63 17.81 -3.91
CA ALA A 218 1.99 17.60 -3.40
C ALA A 218 2.15 18.10 -1.95
N GLN A 219 1.56 19.25 -1.63
CA GLN A 219 1.59 19.83 -0.27
C GLN A 219 0.77 18.99 0.72
N ILE A 220 -0.43 18.55 0.32
CA ILE A 220 -1.29 17.68 1.13
C ILE A 220 -0.59 16.35 1.41
N TYR A 221 -0.02 15.73 0.37
CA TYR A 221 0.73 14.49 0.51
C TYR A 221 1.90 14.67 1.48
N GLN A 222 2.73 15.70 1.29
CA GLN A 222 3.88 15.99 2.14
C GLN A 222 3.47 16.16 3.61
N SER A 223 2.47 16.97 3.88
CA SER A 223 1.97 17.20 5.24
C SER A 223 1.44 15.93 5.89
N LYS A 224 0.65 15.12 5.15
CA LYS A 224 0.14 13.83 5.66
C LYS A 224 1.29 12.82 5.88
N TRP A 225 2.29 12.81 5.01
CA TRP A 225 3.46 11.95 5.13
C TRP A 225 4.31 12.33 6.35
N GLU A 226 4.57 13.61 6.57
CA GLU A 226 5.30 14.12 7.74
C GLU A 226 4.60 13.74 9.05
N ASN A 227 3.28 13.92 9.10
CA ASN A 227 2.48 13.51 10.27
C ASN A 227 2.54 11.99 10.48
N MET A 228 2.41 11.20 9.42
CA MET A 228 2.53 9.74 9.47
C MET A 228 3.91 9.32 9.99
N MET A 229 5.00 9.92 9.48
CA MET A 229 6.36 9.62 9.93
C MET A 229 6.61 10.04 11.37
N ALA A 230 6.11 11.21 11.81
CA ALA A 230 6.17 11.61 13.21
C ALA A 230 5.51 10.56 14.12
N ARG A 231 4.29 10.14 13.80
CA ARG A 231 3.58 9.09 14.55
C ARG A 231 4.31 7.73 14.51
N LYS A 232 4.87 7.38 13.35
CA LYS A 232 5.65 6.15 13.16
C LYS A 232 6.90 6.11 14.04
N LEU A 233 7.51 7.27 14.30
CA LEU A 233 8.63 7.47 15.21
C LEU A 233 8.20 7.80 16.65
N GLY A 234 6.91 7.91 16.92
CA GLY A 234 6.39 8.31 18.24
C GLY A 234 6.75 9.73 18.64
N LEU A 235 6.89 10.64 17.68
CA LEU A 235 7.16 12.06 17.87
C LEU A 235 5.86 12.86 17.81
N LYS A 236 5.77 13.96 18.59
CA LYS A 236 4.67 14.92 18.53
C LYS A 236 4.76 15.83 17.31
N LYS A 237 5.98 16.14 16.88
CA LYS A 237 6.27 16.98 15.71
C LYS A 237 7.28 16.28 14.82
N PHE A 238 7.06 16.35 13.51
CA PHE A 238 7.98 15.86 12.50
C PHE A 238 9.35 16.55 12.61
N LYS A 239 10.42 15.77 12.42
CA LYS A 239 11.79 16.23 12.42
C LYS A 239 12.50 15.76 11.15
N GLU A 240 12.60 16.65 10.17
CA GLU A 240 13.11 16.33 8.84
C GLU A 240 14.49 15.68 8.87
N GLY A 241 15.51 16.33 9.45
CA GLY A 241 16.87 15.81 9.46
C GLY A 241 17.01 14.45 10.14
N LEU A 242 16.27 14.22 11.24
CA LEU A 242 16.25 12.93 11.95
C LEU A 242 15.63 11.84 11.08
N THR A 243 14.50 12.15 10.44
CA THR A 243 13.78 11.20 9.59
C THR A 243 14.58 10.86 8.34
N GLN A 244 15.14 11.87 7.66
CA GLN A 244 15.93 11.66 6.44
C GLN A 244 17.18 10.84 6.73
N SER A 245 17.90 11.13 7.83
CA SER A 245 19.07 10.35 8.26
C SER A 245 18.70 8.89 8.50
N LEU A 246 17.55 8.62 9.17
CA LEU A 246 17.08 7.24 9.37
C LEU A 246 16.84 6.53 8.04
N LEU A 247 16.04 7.13 7.17
CA LEU A 247 15.68 6.49 5.89
C LEU A 247 16.91 6.21 5.02
N THR A 248 17.90 7.10 5.04
CA THR A 248 19.20 6.88 4.37
C THR A 248 19.92 5.66 4.93
N GLN A 249 20.00 5.53 6.26
CA GLN A 249 20.65 4.38 6.89
C GLN A 249 19.92 3.07 6.62
N LEU A 250 18.57 3.07 6.71
CA LEU A 250 17.78 1.89 6.41
C LEU A 250 17.92 1.43 4.95
N SER A 251 18.13 2.38 4.02
CA SER A 251 18.34 2.07 2.60
C SER A 251 19.73 1.52 2.29
N ALA A 252 20.70 1.68 3.19
CA ALA A 252 22.09 1.26 2.98
C ALA A 252 22.35 -0.20 3.36
N ILE A 253 21.42 -0.84 4.08
CA ILE A 253 21.55 -2.20 4.62
C ILE A 253 20.27 -3.00 4.43
N GLU A 254 20.38 -4.33 4.42
CA GLU A 254 19.20 -5.22 4.38
C GLU A 254 18.58 -5.32 5.79
N ILE A 255 17.60 -4.48 6.06
CA ILE A 255 16.90 -4.39 7.36
C ILE A 255 15.38 -4.42 7.18
N ASP A 256 14.72 -5.31 7.91
CA ASP A 256 13.26 -5.50 7.84
C ASP A 256 12.52 -4.25 8.31
N MET A 257 11.77 -3.63 7.41
CA MET A 257 11.05 -2.39 7.67
C MET A 257 10.02 -2.54 8.80
N THR A 258 9.21 -3.58 8.74
CA THR A 258 8.10 -3.80 9.69
C THR A 258 8.64 -4.05 11.09
N ILE A 259 9.60 -4.97 11.21
CA ILE A 259 10.22 -5.33 12.48
C ILE A 259 10.97 -4.13 13.06
N PHE A 260 11.72 -3.38 12.24
CA PHE A 260 12.46 -2.21 12.70
C PHE A 260 11.54 -1.19 13.38
N PHE A 261 10.48 -0.74 12.69
CA PHE A 261 9.60 0.28 13.26
C PHE A 261 8.77 -0.26 14.46
N GLN A 262 8.41 -1.52 14.45
CA GLN A 262 7.75 -2.15 15.60
C GLN A 262 8.69 -2.20 16.82
N ARG A 263 9.94 -2.64 16.63
CA ARG A 263 10.93 -2.77 17.70
C ARG A 263 11.49 -1.43 18.19
N LEU A 264 11.45 -0.38 17.34
CA LEU A 264 11.86 0.97 17.75
C LEU A 264 11.07 1.48 18.95
N SER A 265 9.84 1.02 19.14
CA SER A 265 9.02 1.34 20.32
C SER A 265 9.66 0.86 21.65
N LEU A 266 10.52 -0.15 21.60
CA LEU A 266 11.21 -0.75 22.77
C LEU A 266 12.54 -0.03 23.08
N VAL A 267 13.02 0.83 22.19
CA VAL A 267 14.26 1.58 22.41
C VAL A 267 14.07 2.56 23.57
N SER A 268 14.99 2.52 24.53
CA SER A 268 14.97 3.36 25.72
C SER A 268 16.37 3.87 26.07
N GLY A 269 16.44 4.92 26.90
CA GLY A 269 17.71 5.45 27.42
C GLY A 269 18.21 4.73 28.70
N ALA A 270 17.69 3.58 29.04
CA ALA A 270 17.92 2.91 30.34
C ALA A 270 19.27 2.18 30.49
N GLY A 271 20.22 2.41 29.56
CA GLY A 271 21.55 1.76 29.57
C GLY A 271 21.65 0.52 28.68
N GLY A 272 22.88 0.06 28.46
CA GLY A 272 23.16 -1.03 27.51
C GLY A 272 23.32 -0.56 26.07
N ASP A 273 23.31 -1.54 25.13
CA ASP A 273 23.39 -1.24 23.70
C ASP A 273 22.04 -0.67 23.20
N PRO A 274 21.99 0.62 22.79
CA PRO A 274 20.73 1.27 22.43
C PRO A 274 20.03 0.65 21.23
N ILE A 275 20.74 -0.10 20.38
CA ILE A 275 20.16 -0.81 19.24
C ILE A 275 19.84 -2.28 19.52
N ALA A 276 20.05 -2.76 20.77
CA ALA A 276 19.77 -4.15 21.11
C ALA A 276 18.34 -4.59 20.74
N PRO A 277 17.27 -3.80 20.96
CA PRO A 277 15.93 -4.15 20.54
C PRO A 277 15.75 -4.26 19.02
N LEU A 278 16.61 -3.60 18.25
CA LEU A 278 16.51 -3.51 16.79
C LEU A 278 17.23 -4.64 16.06
N LYS A 279 18.05 -5.44 16.77
CA LYS A 279 18.89 -6.49 16.16
C LYS A 279 18.08 -7.54 15.40
N ASP A 280 16.86 -7.82 15.85
CA ASP A 280 15.98 -8.76 15.17
C ASP A 280 15.57 -8.30 13.77
N ALA A 281 15.65 -7.00 13.46
CA ALA A 281 15.31 -6.47 12.15
C ALA A 281 16.41 -6.67 11.10
N PHE A 282 17.68 -6.83 11.49
CA PHE A 282 18.78 -7.03 10.56
C PHE A 282 18.75 -8.43 9.94
N TYR A 283 18.86 -8.50 8.61
CA TYR A 283 19.03 -9.77 7.91
C TYR A 283 20.44 -10.30 8.12
N ASN A 284 21.46 -9.44 8.09
CA ASN A 284 22.84 -9.79 8.38
C ASN A 284 23.25 -9.19 9.74
N GLN A 285 23.59 -10.04 10.71
CA GLN A 285 24.02 -9.60 12.04
C GLN A 285 25.37 -8.88 12.05
N VAL A 286 26.19 -9.04 11.02
CA VAL A 286 27.47 -8.31 10.87
C VAL A 286 27.22 -6.82 10.73
N ASP A 287 26.13 -6.42 10.03
CA ASP A 287 25.77 -5.01 9.85
C ASP A 287 25.43 -4.34 11.19
N ALA A 288 24.80 -5.04 12.11
CA ALA A 288 24.52 -4.54 13.46
C ALA A 288 25.77 -4.34 14.32
N SER A 289 26.88 -5.02 14.01
CA SER A 289 28.15 -4.97 14.75
C SER A 289 29.20 -4.08 14.09
N GLY A 290 28.99 -3.68 12.81
CA GLY A 290 29.92 -2.87 12.03
C GLY A 290 29.56 -1.39 12.01
N ASN A 291 30.09 -0.67 11.03
CA ASN A 291 29.92 0.78 10.88
C ASN A 291 28.45 1.20 10.85
N HIS A 292 27.59 0.44 10.15
CA HIS A 292 26.14 0.73 10.11
C HIS A 292 25.47 0.62 11.47
N GLY A 293 25.91 -0.36 12.28
CA GLY A 293 25.44 -0.47 13.67
C GLY A 293 25.87 0.73 14.52
N ASP A 294 27.09 1.26 14.32
CA ASP A 294 27.59 2.43 15.02
C ASP A 294 26.84 3.70 14.59
N GLU A 295 26.59 3.88 13.29
CA GLU A 295 25.79 4.99 12.76
C GLU A 295 24.36 4.95 13.32
N LEU A 296 23.75 3.77 13.40
CA LEU A 296 22.41 3.61 13.97
C LEU A 296 22.41 3.88 15.50
N ARG A 297 23.47 3.54 16.23
CA ARG A 297 23.62 3.92 17.65
C ARG A 297 23.64 5.43 17.84
N GLU A 298 24.38 6.15 16.99
CA GLU A 298 24.42 7.61 17.04
C GLU A 298 23.04 8.20 16.66
N TRP A 299 22.39 7.64 15.65
CA TRP A 299 21.02 8.07 15.31
C TRP A 299 20.06 7.85 16.48
N VAL A 300 20.12 6.71 17.16
CA VAL A 300 19.26 6.42 18.34
C VAL A 300 19.52 7.42 19.47
N LYS A 301 20.77 7.85 19.69
CA LYS A 301 21.08 8.88 20.69
C LYS A 301 20.39 10.22 20.33
N CYS A 302 20.46 10.64 19.06
CA CYS A 302 19.79 11.84 18.56
C CYS A 302 18.27 11.70 18.69
N TYR A 303 17.71 10.53 18.35
CA TYR A 303 16.29 10.23 18.48
C TYR A 303 15.79 10.32 19.93
N LEU A 304 16.52 9.73 20.87
CA LEU A 304 16.19 9.80 22.29
C LEU A 304 16.32 11.24 22.84
N SER A 305 17.25 12.05 22.32
CA SER A 305 17.31 13.47 22.64
C SER A 305 16.09 14.22 22.16
N GLU A 306 15.67 14.00 20.89
CA GLU A 306 14.48 14.65 20.34
C GLU A 306 13.20 14.29 21.11
N ILE A 307 13.07 13.02 21.57
CA ILE A 307 11.95 12.60 22.45
C ILE A 307 11.91 13.44 23.73
N ARG A 308 13.07 13.65 24.38
CA ARG A 308 13.15 14.47 25.59
C ARG A 308 12.83 15.94 25.30
N ASP A 309 13.38 16.48 24.22
CA ASP A 309 13.20 17.88 23.82
C ASP A 309 11.74 18.18 23.48
N GLN A 310 11.00 17.22 22.94
CA GLN A 310 9.57 17.33 22.68
C GLN A 310 8.69 17.00 23.91
N GLY A 311 9.27 16.64 25.05
CA GLY A 311 8.55 16.31 26.28
C GLY A 311 7.59 15.14 26.11
N ILE A 312 8.04 14.04 25.49
CA ILE A 312 7.19 12.87 25.18
C ILE A 312 7.36 11.82 26.27
N GLU A 313 6.26 11.49 26.93
CA GLU A 313 6.22 10.40 27.90
C GLU A 313 6.35 9.02 27.24
N SER A 314 7.11 8.11 27.88
CA SER A 314 7.39 6.79 27.31
C SER A 314 6.12 5.99 27.00
N GLY A 315 5.09 6.07 27.85
CA GLY A 315 3.82 5.38 27.63
C GLY A 315 3.07 5.92 26.42
N GLU A 316 2.99 7.24 26.27
CA GLU A 316 2.38 7.94 25.13
C GLU A 316 3.09 7.57 23.82
N ARG A 317 4.42 7.60 23.84
CA ARG A 317 5.25 7.21 22.69
C ARG A 317 4.97 5.79 22.21
N ILE A 318 5.06 4.84 23.13
CA ILE A 318 4.87 3.41 22.83
C ILE A 318 3.45 3.17 22.29
N ALA A 319 2.43 3.77 22.89
CA ALA A 319 1.05 3.64 22.42
C ALA A 319 0.90 4.17 20.98
N THR A 320 1.36 5.39 20.70
CA THR A 320 1.31 5.99 19.36
C THR A 320 2.05 5.15 18.32
N MET A 321 3.23 4.63 18.68
CA MET A 321 4.02 3.79 17.77
C MET A 321 3.33 2.44 17.49
N ARG A 322 2.74 1.81 18.49
CA ARG A 322 2.02 0.53 18.34
C ARG A 322 0.76 0.68 17.49
N GLU A 323 0.05 1.78 17.60
CA GLU A 323 -1.12 2.09 16.75
C GLU A 323 -0.73 2.39 15.29
N THR A 324 0.51 2.84 15.06
CA THR A 324 0.96 3.27 13.73
C THR A 324 1.73 2.18 12.99
N ASN A 325 2.53 1.38 13.73
CA ASN A 325 3.40 0.34 13.19
C ASN A 325 2.79 -1.05 13.46
N PRO A 326 2.22 -1.70 12.43
CA PRO A 326 1.63 -3.02 12.63
C PRO A 326 2.73 -4.05 12.99
N LYS A 327 2.36 -5.05 13.78
CA LYS A 327 3.19 -6.21 14.04
C LYS A 327 3.09 -7.26 12.94
N PHE A 328 1.89 -7.42 12.40
CA PHE A 328 1.59 -8.38 11.34
C PHE A 328 1.20 -7.66 10.06
N ILE A 329 1.87 -7.99 8.96
CA ILE A 329 1.51 -7.58 7.60
C ILE A 329 1.36 -8.82 6.72
N PHE A 330 0.68 -8.67 5.60
CA PHE A 330 0.53 -9.77 4.64
C PHE A 330 1.80 -9.94 3.80
N ARG A 331 2.86 -10.50 4.42
CA ARG A 331 4.15 -10.70 3.77
C ARG A 331 4.02 -11.60 2.54
N ASN A 332 4.83 -11.29 1.52
CA ASN A 332 4.77 -12.01 0.25
C ASN A 332 5.00 -13.52 0.39
N TYR A 333 5.93 -13.94 1.25
CA TYR A 333 6.20 -15.37 1.49
C TYR A 333 5.06 -16.09 2.24
N LEU A 334 4.34 -15.37 3.13
CA LEU A 334 3.17 -15.93 3.81
C LEU A 334 2.01 -16.15 2.82
N ALA A 335 1.85 -15.22 1.87
CA ALA A 335 0.92 -15.40 0.78
C ALA A 335 1.22 -16.69 0.00
N GLN A 336 2.49 -16.90 -0.35
CA GLN A 336 2.90 -18.08 -1.12
C GLN A 336 2.71 -19.38 -0.34
N LEU A 337 3.01 -19.41 0.96
CA LEU A 337 2.74 -20.59 1.79
C LEU A 337 1.24 -20.92 1.85
N ALA A 338 0.38 -19.90 2.01
CA ALA A 338 -1.06 -20.10 2.00
C ALA A 338 -1.57 -20.69 0.67
N ILE A 339 -1.00 -20.23 -0.45
CA ILE A 339 -1.31 -20.72 -1.79
C ILE A 339 -0.83 -22.17 -1.97
N ASP A 340 0.40 -22.47 -1.54
CA ASP A 340 0.97 -23.82 -1.67
C ASP A 340 0.12 -24.87 -0.92
N ASP A 341 -0.35 -24.56 0.29
CA ASP A 341 -1.22 -25.42 1.07
C ASP A 341 -2.62 -25.53 0.46
N ALA A 342 -3.21 -24.42 0.02
CA ALA A 342 -4.51 -24.40 -0.64
C ALA A 342 -4.53 -25.23 -1.94
N ASN A 343 -3.44 -25.22 -2.69
CA ASN A 343 -3.28 -26.07 -3.89
C ASN A 343 -3.31 -27.58 -3.58
N GLN A 344 -2.93 -27.95 -2.34
CA GLN A 344 -3.01 -29.34 -1.85
C GLN A 344 -4.38 -29.63 -1.21
N GLY A 345 -5.27 -28.64 -1.13
CA GLY A 345 -6.59 -28.74 -0.53
C GLY A 345 -6.60 -28.50 1.00
N ASP A 346 -5.50 -28.01 1.55
CA ASP A 346 -5.41 -27.59 2.97
C ASP A 346 -5.56 -26.07 3.10
N PHE A 347 -6.63 -25.62 3.73
CA PHE A 347 -6.94 -24.20 3.96
C PHE A 347 -6.64 -23.73 5.40
N ASN A 348 -6.10 -24.58 6.26
CA ASN A 348 -5.88 -24.25 7.65
C ASN A 348 -4.92 -23.08 7.84
N PHE A 349 -3.84 -23.04 7.05
CA PHE A 349 -2.88 -21.95 7.12
C PHE A 349 -3.49 -20.62 6.63
N LEU A 350 -4.26 -20.65 5.55
CA LEU A 350 -4.98 -19.49 5.01
C LEU A 350 -5.96 -18.91 6.06
N ASP A 351 -6.76 -19.76 6.68
CA ASP A 351 -7.72 -19.35 7.73
C ASP A 351 -7.02 -18.77 8.95
N ASN A 352 -5.90 -19.38 9.38
CA ASN A 352 -5.09 -18.87 10.47
C ASN A 352 -4.49 -17.50 10.12
N LEU A 353 -3.90 -17.37 8.95
CA LEU A 353 -3.29 -16.12 8.48
C LEU A 353 -4.33 -15.00 8.41
N LEU A 354 -5.51 -15.27 7.85
CA LEU A 354 -6.62 -14.31 7.82
C LEU A 354 -7.03 -13.86 9.23
N ARG A 355 -7.11 -14.80 10.19
CA ARG A 355 -7.44 -14.48 11.59
C ARG A 355 -6.40 -13.58 12.24
N VAL A 356 -5.12 -13.84 12.00
CA VAL A 356 -4.01 -13.02 12.51
C VAL A 356 -4.04 -11.62 11.92
N LEU A 357 -4.22 -11.50 10.61
CA LEU A 357 -4.26 -10.24 9.89
C LEU A 357 -5.48 -9.36 10.22
N ARG A 358 -6.50 -9.91 10.86
CA ARG A 358 -7.64 -9.13 11.39
C ARG A 358 -7.28 -8.27 12.61
N ASN A 359 -6.17 -8.57 13.28
CA ASN A 359 -5.69 -7.81 14.44
C ASN A 359 -4.20 -7.46 14.29
N PRO A 360 -3.81 -6.68 13.25
CA PRO A 360 -2.42 -6.56 12.84
C PRO A 360 -1.54 -5.79 13.84
N TYR A 361 -2.14 -5.05 14.74
CA TYR A 361 -1.46 -4.24 15.76
C TYR A 361 -1.41 -4.93 17.14
N ALA A 362 -2.15 -6.01 17.32
CA ALA A 362 -2.23 -6.71 18.60
C ALA A 362 -1.01 -7.62 18.84
N GLU A 363 -0.68 -7.81 20.11
CA GLU A 363 0.23 -8.89 20.51
C GLU A 363 -0.51 -10.22 20.39
N GLN A 364 0.08 -11.17 19.69
CA GLN A 364 -0.46 -12.51 19.45
C GLN A 364 0.66 -13.53 19.66
N PRO A 365 0.99 -13.87 20.94
CA PRO A 365 2.14 -14.70 21.26
C PRO A 365 2.16 -16.08 20.57
N GLU A 366 0.97 -16.64 20.33
CA GLU A 366 0.81 -17.92 19.63
C GLU A 366 1.12 -17.85 18.13
N ASN A 367 1.20 -16.64 17.57
CA ASN A 367 1.41 -16.37 16.13
C ASN A 367 2.72 -15.62 15.84
N GLU A 368 3.68 -15.58 16.79
CA GLU A 368 4.96 -14.85 16.62
C GLU A 368 5.74 -15.29 15.38
N ASN A 369 5.62 -16.54 14.97
CA ASN A 369 6.23 -17.06 13.75
C ASN A 369 5.75 -16.36 12.48
N LEU A 370 4.55 -15.77 12.48
CA LEU A 370 3.99 -15.03 11.35
C LEU A 370 4.44 -13.54 11.32
N ALA A 371 5.07 -13.05 12.39
CA ALA A 371 5.68 -11.73 12.47
C ALA A 371 7.17 -11.74 12.10
N GLY A 372 7.75 -12.90 11.81
CA GLY A 372 9.16 -13.08 11.52
C GLY A 372 9.63 -12.44 10.22
N LYS A 373 10.97 -12.32 10.06
CA LYS A 373 11.60 -11.88 8.81
C LYS A 373 11.31 -12.83 7.66
N ARG A 374 11.43 -12.34 6.44
CA ARG A 374 11.44 -13.17 5.24
C ARG A 374 12.53 -14.26 5.37
N PRO A 375 12.19 -15.56 5.22
CA PRO A 375 13.19 -16.61 5.18
C PRO A 375 14.02 -16.55 3.90
N GLU A 376 15.24 -17.05 3.93
CA GLU A 376 16.20 -16.99 2.81
C GLU A 376 15.64 -17.63 1.54
N TRP A 377 14.94 -18.76 1.65
CA TRP A 377 14.34 -19.44 0.51
C TRP A 377 13.33 -18.59 -0.28
N ALA A 378 12.74 -17.58 0.37
CA ALA A 378 11.73 -16.71 -0.24
C ALA A 378 12.34 -15.54 -1.01
N LYS A 379 13.64 -15.28 -0.86
CA LYS A 379 14.33 -14.14 -1.48
C LYS A 379 14.28 -14.18 -3.01
N GLU A 380 14.44 -15.36 -3.58
CA GLU A 380 14.51 -15.57 -5.02
C GLU A 380 13.32 -16.39 -5.58
N ARG A 381 12.38 -16.77 -4.72
CA ARG A 381 11.24 -17.57 -5.15
C ARG A 381 10.21 -16.72 -5.89
N THR A 382 9.80 -17.18 -7.07
CA THR A 382 8.65 -16.66 -7.81
C THR A 382 7.39 -16.70 -6.92
N GLY A 383 6.57 -15.66 -7.00
CA GLY A 383 5.40 -15.48 -6.13
C GLY A 383 5.70 -14.80 -4.79
N CYS A 384 6.99 -14.78 -4.35
CA CYS A 384 7.41 -14.05 -3.13
C CYS A 384 7.96 -12.66 -3.46
N SER A 385 9.01 -12.59 -4.29
CA SER A 385 9.70 -11.34 -4.63
C SER A 385 9.43 -10.86 -6.05
N MET A 386 8.93 -11.73 -6.91
CA MET A 386 8.67 -11.48 -8.33
C MET A 386 7.27 -11.93 -8.70
N LEU A 387 6.49 -10.99 -9.23
CA LEU A 387 5.12 -11.18 -9.69
C LEU A 387 4.97 -10.54 -11.07
N SER A 388 4.00 -10.94 -11.86
CA SER A 388 3.76 -10.34 -13.18
C SER A 388 2.34 -9.79 -13.32
N CYS A 389 2.16 -8.92 -14.33
CA CYS A 389 0.84 -8.38 -14.66
C CYS A 389 -0.09 -9.42 -15.33
N SER A 390 0.41 -10.60 -15.69
CA SER A 390 -0.43 -11.67 -16.22
C SER A 390 -1.30 -12.30 -15.16
N SER A 391 -1.08 -11.87 -14.00
CA SER A 391 -1.85 -12.28 -12.87
C SER A 391 -3.20 -11.57 -12.80
#